data_896d9b1713af76dd11c93cb516b6d1dd
#
_entry.id   896d9b1713af76dd11c93cb516b6d1dd
#
_cell.length_a   1.000
_cell.length_b   1.000
_cell.length_c   1.000
_cell.angle_alpha   90.00
_cell.angle_beta   90.00
_cell.angle_gamma   90.00
#
_symmetry.space_group_name_H-M   'P 1'
#
loop_
_entity.id
_entity.type
_entity.pdbx_description
1 polymer ?
#
loop_
_entity_poly.entity_id
_entity_poly.type
_entity_poly.pdbx_seq_one_letter_code
_entity_poly.pdbx_strand_id
1 'polypeptide(L)'
;MAQQKSEDRVVPEGGVMPVQRVGSSPGGQGKAVPVEETAVQLSLPIATAENPKGATRRRTRDRLGEIRAGAPKAIGNAGTAVPATMEEVVRRLTDALLKGASNKGAPGPDGQTIEALCEQWPSVLSGLAADLLNGTYQPGGIRRLFIPKAGGGQRGLGIPDVIDRVVQEAARQVLEPLWEPTFHPSSHGFRPGRSCHSAITEAKGHLEDGYDWCVDLDLEKFFDLVCHQRLAAKLAERVSDRRLLVLIGRMLKAKVIMPDGVVITSEQGVPQGSPLSPLMSNIVLDELDWELDRRGHRFVRYADDAKLYVRSERAGRRVMVSVTAFIERRLRLKVNEAKSAVARPEDRHFLGFRLRRDPQTGNVEVLLSERTKRNAMQKVRELTPRTWGSSLFACIAQINAWLRGWYGFFGIVSEAEMQALRKIDAHLRRRLRAIILRHWKRRRTIVRNLLKLGVRWESAWRQIYEGRKSWWALSHTPVVDYGLRNAYFAKRGLLFLVDLHHRAQRQIAAPPSPQMVLWE
;
A
#
# COMPACT_ATOMS: atom_id res chain seq x y z
N MET A 1 19.81 -60.11 -21.66
CA MET A 1 19.04 -60.50 -22.89
C MET A 1 18.10 -59.36 -23.21
N ALA A 2 18.36 -58.72 -24.34
CA ALA A 2 17.54 -58.13 -25.39
C ALA A 2 16.69 -56.92 -24.95
N GLN A 3 17.01 -55.69 -25.29
CA GLN A 3 17.06 -54.97 -26.59
C GLN A 3 15.72 -54.92 -27.30
N GLN A 4 15.22 -53.67 -27.47
CA GLN A 4 14.83 -52.99 -28.72
C GLN A 4 14.08 -51.68 -28.34
N LYS A 5 14.54 -50.50 -28.61
CA LYS A 5 14.83 -49.69 -29.82
C LYS A 5 13.60 -49.30 -30.63
N SER A 6 13.52 -47.94 -30.79
CA SER A 6 13.07 -47.13 -31.95
C SER A 6 11.54 -46.92 -32.07
N GLU A 7 11.00 -45.79 -32.53
CA GLU A 7 11.43 -44.88 -33.60
C GLU A 7 10.72 -43.54 -33.53
N ASP A 8 11.35 -42.57 -34.11
CA ASP A 8 10.97 -41.21 -34.47
C ASP A 8 9.71 -41.06 -35.34
N ARG A 9 9.02 -39.94 -35.20
CA ARG A 9 8.36 -39.23 -36.32
C ARG A 9 8.22 -37.74 -36.02
N VAL A 10 9.08 -36.94 -36.54
CA VAL A 10 9.08 -36.01 -37.69
C VAL A 10 7.84 -35.14 -37.82
N VAL A 11 8.08 -33.85 -37.65
CA VAL A 11 7.25 -32.64 -37.94
C VAL A 11 7.21 -32.43 -39.47
N PRO A 12 6.21 -31.79 -40.05
CA PRO A 12 6.44 -30.92 -41.20
C PRO A 12 6.14 -29.45 -40.93
N GLU A 13 7.10 -28.63 -41.32
CA GLU A 13 7.01 -27.20 -41.55
C GLU A 13 6.05 -26.87 -42.71
N GLY A 14 5.45 -25.71 -42.63
CA GLY A 14 4.81 -25.01 -43.76
C GLY A 14 4.54 -23.58 -43.32
N GLY A 15 5.19 -22.62 -43.83
CA GLY A 15 5.22 -22.07 -45.12
C GLY A 15 4.91 -20.61 -45.00
N VAL A 16 5.98 -19.74 -45.00
CA VAL A 16 5.87 -18.28 -45.03
C VAL A 16 5.55 -17.83 -46.45
N MET A 17 4.56 -16.96 -46.63
CA MET A 17 4.37 -16.18 -47.85
C MET A 17 4.54 -14.69 -47.54
N PRO A 18 5.16 -13.92 -48.44
CA PRO A 18 5.61 -12.55 -48.17
C PRO A 18 4.54 -11.51 -48.58
N VAL A 19 4.41 -10.45 -47.78
CA VAL A 19 3.67 -9.24 -48.16
C VAL A 19 4.62 -8.19 -48.67
N GLN A 20 4.31 -7.73 -49.87
CA GLN A 20 5.02 -6.74 -50.67
C GLN A 20 5.16 -5.37 -50.01
N ARG A 21 6.35 -4.78 -50.14
CA ARG A 21 6.63 -3.35 -49.95
C ARG A 21 6.03 -2.54 -51.09
N VAL A 22 5.32 -1.46 -50.74
CA VAL A 22 5.11 -0.32 -51.65
C VAL A 22 5.66 0.92 -50.97
N GLY A 23 6.37 1.71 -51.79
CA GLY A 23 7.40 2.67 -51.41
C GLY A 23 6.96 4.06 -50.96
N SER A 24 7.93 4.64 -50.26
CA SER A 24 8.50 6.05 -50.25
C SER A 24 7.61 7.25 -50.58
N SER A 25 7.47 8.19 -49.75
CA SER A 25 8.17 9.36 -49.14
C SER A 25 7.40 10.65 -49.42
N PRO A 26 7.71 11.86 -48.92
CA PRO A 26 8.39 12.25 -47.68
C PRO A 26 7.67 13.40 -46.91
N GLY A 27 8.12 13.68 -45.69
CA GLY A 27 8.14 15.05 -45.13
C GLY A 27 7.07 15.40 -44.10
N GLY A 28 7.48 15.53 -42.84
CA GLY A 28 6.70 16.14 -41.79
C GLY A 28 7.36 15.92 -40.42
N GLN A 29 8.23 16.85 -40.03
CA GLN A 29 8.77 16.89 -38.66
C GLN A 29 7.66 17.19 -37.66
N GLY A 30 7.22 16.20 -36.94
CA GLY A 30 6.37 16.31 -35.74
C GLY A 30 7.20 15.95 -34.51
N LYS A 31 7.52 16.91 -33.66
CA LYS A 31 8.16 16.72 -32.37
C LYS A 31 7.28 15.82 -31.53
N ALA A 32 7.78 14.67 -31.18
CA ALA A 32 7.18 13.80 -30.15
C ALA A 32 7.32 14.51 -28.79
N VAL A 33 6.18 14.82 -28.18
CA VAL A 33 6.08 15.26 -26.80
C VAL A 33 6.19 13.99 -25.92
N PRO A 34 7.09 13.93 -24.93
CA PRO A 34 7.15 12.78 -24.04
C PRO A 34 5.91 12.78 -23.15
N VAL A 35 5.13 11.71 -23.19
CA VAL A 35 4.08 11.43 -22.21
C VAL A 35 4.79 11.09 -20.90
N GLU A 36 4.75 11.99 -19.93
CA GLU A 36 5.16 11.71 -18.55
C GLU A 36 4.24 10.65 -17.96
N GLU A 37 4.75 9.43 -17.85
CA GLU A 37 4.16 8.37 -17.03
C GLU A 37 4.23 8.76 -15.54
N THR A 38 3.20 9.39 -15.03
CA THR A 38 3.01 9.62 -13.60
C THR A 38 2.58 8.30 -12.96
N ALA A 39 3.52 7.53 -12.47
CA ALA A 39 3.26 6.38 -11.61
C ALA A 39 2.60 6.86 -10.31
N VAL A 40 1.28 6.72 -10.21
CA VAL A 40 0.52 6.99 -8.98
C VAL A 40 0.79 5.85 -8.00
N GLN A 41 1.71 6.09 -7.09
CA GLN A 41 1.97 5.21 -5.96
C GLN A 41 0.89 5.47 -4.91
N LEU A 42 0.02 4.48 -4.66
CA LEU A 42 -0.91 4.46 -3.52
C LEU A 42 -0.07 4.43 -2.23
N SER A 43 0.28 5.61 -1.73
CA SER A 43 0.72 5.80 -0.36
C SER A 43 -0.51 5.90 0.53
N LEU A 44 -0.55 5.07 1.57
CA LEU A 44 -1.41 5.28 2.74
C LEU A 44 -1.22 6.72 3.24
N PRO A 45 -2.23 7.39 3.81
CA PRO A 45 -2.17 8.81 4.14
C PRO A 45 -1.11 9.07 5.20
N ILE A 46 0.04 9.57 4.77
CA ILE A 46 1.06 10.16 5.63
C ILE A 46 0.88 11.67 5.54
N ALA A 47 0.74 12.31 6.68
CA ALA A 47 0.58 13.75 6.85
C ALA A 47 1.57 14.56 5.98
N THR A 48 1.04 15.49 5.23
CA THR A 48 1.64 16.22 4.12
C THR A 48 2.65 17.27 4.54
N ALA A 49 3.77 17.31 3.79
CA ALA A 49 4.60 18.51 3.65
C ALA A 49 4.10 19.34 2.45
N GLU A 50 4.07 20.65 2.64
CA GLU A 50 3.51 21.65 1.73
C GLU A 50 4.18 21.71 0.35
N ASN A 51 3.36 21.84 -0.69
CA ASN A 51 3.79 22.12 -2.05
C ASN A 51 3.08 23.40 -2.57
N PRO A 52 3.76 24.35 -3.23
CA PRO A 52 3.24 25.68 -3.46
C PRO A 52 2.39 25.76 -4.74
N LYS A 53 1.08 25.56 -4.61
CA LYS A 53 0.04 26.12 -5.51
C LYS A 53 -1.02 26.74 -4.62
N GLY A 54 -0.73 27.93 -4.09
CA GLY A 54 -1.43 28.52 -2.96
C GLY A 54 -2.87 28.99 -3.20
N ALA A 55 -3.28 29.33 -4.42
CA ALA A 55 -4.59 29.99 -4.63
C ALA A 55 -5.76 28.99 -4.67
N THR A 56 -5.63 27.86 -5.36
CA THR A 56 -6.70 26.85 -5.47
C THR A 56 -6.91 26.11 -4.15
N ARG A 57 -5.80 25.88 -3.40
CA ARG A 57 -5.82 25.18 -2.11
C ARG A 57 -6.53 25.99 -1.01
N ARG A 58 -6.43 27.32 -1.06
CA ARG A 58 -7.08 28.23 -0.11
C ARG A 58 -8.61 28.25 -0.33
N ARG A 59 -9.08 28.36 -1.57
CA ARG A 59 -10.50 28.32 -1.92
C ARG A 59 -11.19 27.01 -1.50
N THR A 60 -10.56 25.85 -1.76
CA THR A 60 -11.13 24.54 -1.37
C THR A 60 -11.18 24.41 0.16
N ARG A 61 -10.16 24.90 0.89
CA ARG A 61 -10.11 24.84 2.35
C ARG A 61 -11.14 25.76 3.01
N ASP A 62 -11.34 26.96 2.45
CA ASP A 62 -12.33 27.93 2.95
C ASP A 62 -13.75 27.38 2.71
N ARG A 63 -14.01 26.81 1.55
CA ARG A 63 -15.31 26.20 1.21
C ARG A 63 -15.60 24.91 1.99
N LEU A 64 -14.58 24.09 2.27
CA LEU A 64 -14.71 22.95 3.18
C LEU A 64 -15.05 23.40 4.60
N GLY A 65 -14.56 24.57 5.04
CA GLY A 65 -14.94 25.23 6.28
C GLY A 65 -16.42 25.64 6.29
N GLU A 66 -16.91 26.23 5.21
CA GLU A 66 -18.31 26.64 5.03
C GLU A 66 -19.26 25.42 5.01
N ILE A 67 -18.92 24.37 4.25
CA ILE A 67 -19.68 23.12 4.21
C ILE A 67 -19.75 22.49 5.61
N ARG A 68 -18.64 22.53 6.39
CA ARG A 68 -18.59 21.99 7.74
C ARG A 68 -19.40 22.82 8.74
N ALA A 69 -19.48 24.12 8.56
CA ALA A 69 -20.29 25.03 9.40
C ALA A 69 -21.80 24.87 9.14
N GLY A 70 -22.20 24.51 7.91
CA GLY A 70 -23.59 24.26 7.51
C GLY A 70 -24.06 22.81 7.75
N ALA A 71 -23.18 21.89 8.13
CA ALA A 71 -23.55 20.50 8.37
C ALA A 71 -24.34 20.38 9.70
N PRO A 72 -25.47 19.66 9.75
CA PRO A 72 -26.14 19.35 10.99
C PRO A 72 -25.17 18.59 11.89
N LYS A 73 -24.96 19.09 13.12
CA LYS A 73 -24.10 18.44 14.11
C LYS A 73 -24.62 17.02 14.34
N ALA A 74 -23.80 16.01 14.03
CA ALA A 74 -24.08 14.64 14.42
C ALA A 74 -24.14 14.60 15.95
N ILE A 75 -25.32 14.39 16.49
CA ILE A 75 -25.54 14.22 17.94
C ILE A 75 -24.96 12.84 18.27
N GLY A 76 -23.74 12.85 18.80
CA GLY A 76 -23.12 11.65 19.35
C GLY A 76 -23.79 11.28 20.67
N ASN A 77 -24.81 10.46 20.64
CA ASN A 77 -25.26 9.74 21.81
C ASN A 77 -24.47 8.42 21.91
N ALA A 78 -23.55 8.36 22.84
CA ALA A 78 -22.97 7.11 23.29
C ALA A 78 -24.10 6.28 23.93
N GLY A 79 -24.51 5.18 23.29
CA GLY A 79 -25.36 4.18 23.95
C GLY A 79 -26.47 3.51 23.14
N THR A 80 -26.92 4.06 22.02
CA THR A 80 -27.90 3.38 21.15
C THR A 80 -27.28 3.11 19.77
N ALA A 81 -27.27 1.85 19.35
CA ALA A 81 -26.84 1.47 18.00
C ALA A 81 -27.67 2.27 16.98
N VAL A 82 -27.02 3.14 16.22
CA VAL A 82 -27.69 3.92 15.17
C VAL A 82 -28.20 2.92 14.12
N PRO A 83 -29.51 2.93 13.80
CA PRO A 83 -30.06 1.99 12.83
C PRO A 83 -29.45 2.24 11.45
N ALA A 84 -29.13 1.16 10.74
CA ALA A 84 -28.63 1.26 9.36
C ALA A 84 -29.78 1.52 8.40
N THR A 85 -30.12 2.79 8.25
CA THR A 85 -31.21 3.27 7.39
C THR A 85 -30.69 4.21 6.30
N MET A 86 -31.50 4.42 5.26
CA MET A 86 -31.18 5.35 4.20
C MET A 86 -31.16 6.81 4.70
N GLU A 87 -31.99 7.16 5.66
CA GLU A 87 -32.01 8.47 6.30
C GLU A 87 -30.67 8.77 6.99
N GLU A 88 -30.07 7.76 7.64
CA GLU A 88 -28.74 7.93 8.25
C GLU A 88 -27.64 8.06 7.21
N VAL A 89 -27.72 7.32 6.09
CA VAL A 89 -26.80 7.50 4.96
C VAL A 89 -26.84 8.93 4.45
N VAL A 90 -28.04 9.48 4.25
CA VAL A 90 -28.23 10.87 3.79
C VAL A 90 -27.60 11.87 4.78
N ARG A 91 -27.77 11.68 6.09
CA ARG A 91 -27.14 12.52 7.11
C ARG A 91 -25.61 12.51 7.04
N ARG A 92 -25.01 11.41 6.62
CA ARG A 92 -23.54 11.23 6.51
C ARG A 92 -22.93 11.75 5.21
N LEU A 93 -23.71 12.16 4.23
CA LEU A 93 -23.20 12.56 2.91
C LEU A 93 -22.18 13.69 2.97
N THR A 94 -22.46 14.74 3.76
CA THR A 94 -21.53 15.87 3.90
C THR A 94 -20.23 15.50 4.58
N ASP A 95 -20.27 14.70 5.64
CA ASP A 95 -19.07 14.16 6.32
C ASP A 95 -18.27 13.26 5.38
N ALA A 96 -18.95 12.44 4.59
CA ALA A 96 -18.33 11.58 3.59
C ALA A 96 -17.62 12.40 2.49
N LEU A 97 -18.23 13.49 2.02
CA LEU A 97 -17.60 14.42 1.07
C LEU A 97 -16.33 15.04 1.66
N LEU A 98 -16.41 15.57 2.89
CA LEU A 98 -15.27 16.19 3.58
C LEU A 98 -14.09 15.20 3.75
N LYS A 99 -14.40 13.95 4.06
CA LYS A 99 -13.39 12.87 4.14
C LYS A 99 -12.81 12.56 2.76
N GLY A 100 -13.65 12.46 1.73
CA GLY A 100 -13.22 12.26 0.34
C GLY A 100 -12.32 13.37 -0.18
N ALA A 101 -12.63 14.62 0.12
CA ALA A 101 -11.87 15.80 -0.28
C ALA A 101 -10.44 15.81 0.27
N SER A 102 -10.20 15.20 1.44
CA SER A 102 -8.86 15.08 2.01
C SER A 102 -7.96 14.12 1.22
N ASN A 103 -8.54 13.15 0.50
CA ASN A 103 -7.82 12.05 -0.15
C ASN A 103 -7.38 12.32 -1.60
N LYS A 104 -7.85 13.42 -2.24
CA LYS A 104 -7.49 13.83 -3.61
C LYS A 104 -7.53 12.70 -4.65
N GLY A 105 -8.57 11.88 -4.63
CA GLY A 105 -8.71 10.75 -5.54
C GLY A 105 -8.92 11.19 -7.00
N ALA A 106 -8.45 10.38 -7.95
CA ALA A 106 -8.66 10.60 -9.37
C ALA A 106 -10.16 10.60 -9.74
N PRO A 107 -10.60 11.35 -10.78
CA PRO A 107 -11.98 11.35 -11.24
C PRO A 107 -12.41 9.98 -11.78
N GLY A 108 -13.73 9.71 -11.72
CA GLY A 108 -14.36 8.55 -12.32
C GLY A 108 -14.48 8.64 -13.84
N PRO A 109 -15.39 7.84 -14.45
CA PRO A 109 -15.72 7.93 -15.87
C PRO A 109 -16.32 9.28 -16.29
N ASP A 110 -17.10 9.93 -15.41
CA ASP A 110 -17.72 11.24 -15.61
C ASP A 110 -16.73 12.40 -15.69
N GLY A 111 -15.47 12.17 -15.32
CA GLY A 111 -14.42 13.19 -15.30
C GLY A 111 -14.58 14.24 -14.19
N GLN A 112 -15.61 14.15 -13.33
CA GLN A 112 -15.84 15.10 -12.24
C GLN A 112 -14.74 14.94 -11.17
N THR A 113 -14.15 16.06 -10.75
CA THR A 113 -13.18 16.08 -9.65
C THR A 113 -13.87 16.34 -8.31
N ILE A 114 -13.18 15.97 -7.21
CA ILE A 114 -13.73 16.22 -5.86
C ILE A 114 -13.87 17.72 -5.57
N GLU A 115 -12.97 18.55 -6.12
CA GLU A 115 -13.01 19.99 -5.99
C GLU A 115 -14.27 20.55 -6.68
N ALA A 116 -14.56 20.11 -7.91
CA ALA A 116 -15.77 20.52 -8.65
C ALA A 116 -17.04 20.09 -7.92
N LEU A 117 -17.07 18.86 -7.37
CA LEU A 117 -18.21 18.41 -6.56
C LEU A 117 -18.38 19.25 -5.30
N CYS A 118 -17.31 19.63 -4.60
CA CYS A 118 -17.37 20.51 -3.44
C CYS A 118 -17.96 21.90 -3.80
N GLU A 119 -17.66 22.43 -4.99
CA GLU A 119 -18.23 23.69 -5.47
C GLU A 119 -19.73 23.60 -5.73
N GLN A 120 -20.20 22.48 -6.23
CA GLN A 120 -21.59 22.25 -6.58
C GLN A 120 -22.41 21.65 -5.43
N TRP A 121 -21.79 21.30 -4.30
CA TRP A 121 -22.40 20.50 -3.25
C TRP A 121 -23.75 21.04 -2.73
N PRO A 122 -23.93 22.35 -2.47
CA PRO A 122 -25.21 22.88 -1.98
C PRO A 122 -26.39 22.63 -2.94
N SER A 123 -26.12 22.63 -4.26
CA SER A 123 -27.15 22.38 -5.27
C SER A 123 -27.38 20.88 -5.53
N VAL A 124 -26.33 20.05 -5.39
CA VAL A 124 -26.41 18.61 -5.65
C VAL A 124 -27.04 17.86 -4.48
N LEU A 125 -26.76 18.29 -3.24
CA LEU A 125 -27.13 17.56 -2.02
C LEU A 125 -28.64 17.27 -1.91
N SER A 126 -29.50 18.23 -2.20
CA SER A 126 -30.96 18.07 -2.08
C SER A 126 -31.51 17.03 -3.05
N GLY A 127 -31.08 17.10 -4.32
CA GLY A 127 -31.46 16.12 -5.34
C GLY A 127 -30.93 14.71 -5.01
N LEU A 128 -29.64 14.60 -4.65
CA LEU A 128 -29.04 13.35 -4.23
C LEU A 128 -29.74 12.71 -3.02
N ALA A 129 -30.08 13.52 -2.02
CA ALA A 129 -30.81 13.06 -0.84
C ALA A 129 -32.21 12.53 -1.21
N ALA A 130 -32.94 13.26 -2.08
CA ALA A 130 -34.23 12.81 -2.56
C ALA A 130 -34.15 11.50 -3.34
N ASP A 131 -33.19 11.35 -4.24
CA ASP A 131 -32.99 10.11 -5.02
C ASP A 131 -32.66 8.91 -4.12
N LEU A 132 -31.83 9.12 -3.11
CA LEU A 132 -31.49 8.07 -2.14
C LEU A 132 -32.70 7.66 -1.31
N LEU A 133 -33.44 8.62 -0.75
CA LEU A 133 -34.63 8.36 0.08
C LEU A 133 -35.74 7.68 -0.72
N ASN A 134 -35.94 8.07 -1.97
CA ASN A 134 -36.92 7.46 -2.87
C ASN A 134 -36.44 6.12 -3.44
N GLY A 135 -35.17 5.76 -3.26
CA GLY A 135 -34.58 4.55 -3.82
C GLY A 135 -34.39 4.61 -5.34
N THR A 136 -34.39 5.80 -5.95
CA THR A 136 -34.23 6.02 -7.40
C THR A 136 -32.77 6.17 -7.81
N TYR A 137 -31.87 6.45 -6.88
CA TYR A 137 -30.45 6.67 -7.16
C TYR A 137 -29.84 5.50 -7.93
N GLN A 138 -29.17 5.81 -9.03
CA GLN A 138 -28.44 4.86 -9.87
C GLN A 138 -26.96 5.22 -9.84
N PRO A 139 -26.08 4.32 -9.36
CA PRO A 139 -24.64 4.53 -9.43
C PRO A 139 -24.16 4.65 -10.88
N GLY A 140 -23.19 5.53 -11.10
CA GLY A 140 -22.49 5.69 -12.37
C GLY A 140 -21.58 4.51 -12.72
N GLY A 141 -20.71 4.74 -13.69
CA GLY A 141 -19.74 3.74 -14.12
C GLY A 141 -18.52 3.66 -13.21
N ILE A 142 -17.75 2.61 -13.40
CA ILE A 142 -16.46 2.39 -12.72
C ILE A 142 -15.37 2.36 -13.78
N ARG A 143 -14.44 3.31 -13.75
CA ARG A 143 -13.29 3.32 -14.65
C ARG A 143 -12.26 2.30 -14.22
N ARG A 144 -11.93 1.34 -15.09
CA ARG A 144 -10.89 0.33 -14.85
C ARG A 144 -9.52 0.89 -15.19
N LEU A 145 -8.58 0.77 -14.25
CA LEU A 145 -7.18 1.12 -14.45
C LEU A 145 -6.31 -0.08 -14.03
N PHE A 146 -5.29 -0.40 -14.82
CA PHE A 146 -4.36 -1.48 -14.50
C PHE A 146 -3.06 -0.91 -13.92
N ILE A 147 -2.70 -1.36 -12.72
CA ILE A 147 -1.46 -0.98 -12.03
C ILE A 147 -0.52 -2.17 -11.99
N PRO A 148 0.77 -2.02 -12.38
CA PRO A 148 1.74 -3.10 -12.31
C PRO A 148 1.90 -3.62 -10.87
N LYS A 149 1.87 -4.94 -10.69
CA LYS A 149 2.22 -5.57 -9.40
C LYS A 149 3.73 -5.66 -9.27
N ALA A 150 4.27 -5.42 -8.08
CA ALA A 150 5.70 -5.51 -7.80
C ALA A 150 6.29 -6.93 -7.96
N GLY A 151 5.48 -7.96 -8.16
CA GLY A 151 5.88 -9.35 -8.43
C GLY A 151 5.56 -9.81 -9.85
N GLY A 152 5.26 -8.89 -10.77
CA GLY A 152 4.78 -9.18 -12.12
C GLY A 152 3.26 -9.27 -12.21
N GLY A 153 2.72 -9.09 -13.42
CA GLY A 153 1.29 -9.00 -13.68
C GLY A 153 0.69 -7.64 -13.33
N GLN A 154 -0.63 -7.52 -13.50
CA GLN A 154 -1.37 -6.28 -13.29
C GLN A 154 -2.43 -6.45 -12.19
N ARG A 155 -2.72 -5.36 -11.48
CA ARG A 155 -3.86 -5.24 -10.56
C ARG A 155 -4.88 -4.31 -11.20
N GLY A 156 -6.10 -4.77 -11.39
CA GLY A 156 -7.18 -3.93 -11.85
C GLY A 156 -7.75 -3.10 -10.70
N LEU A 157 -7.61 -1.78 -10.77
CA LEU A 157 -8.24 -0.83 -9.87
C LEU A 157 -9.52 -0.32 -10.51
N GLY A 158 -10.62 -0.28 -9.77
CA GLY A 158 -11.87 0.33 -10.18
C GLY A 158 -12.00 1.72 -9.54
N ILE A 159 -12.23 2.74 -10.34
CA ILE A 159 -12.42 4.12 -9.87
C ILE A 159 -13.87 4.53 -10.17
N PRO A 160 -14.78 4.48 -9.17
CA PRO A 160 -16.14 4.99 -9.31
C PRO A 160 -16.17 6.51 -9.46
N ASP A 161 -17.29 7.06 -9.91
CA ASP A 161 -17.52 8.49 -9.93
C ASP A 161 -17.38 9.09 -8.52
N VAL A 162 -17.03 10.37 -8.45
CA VAL A 162 -16.74 11.01 -7.16
C VAL A 162 -17.99 11.02 -6.27
N ILE A 163 -19.16 11.28 -6.85
CA ILE A 163 -20.43 11.25 -6.15
C ILE A 163 -20.75 9.87 -5.58
N ASP A 164 -20.49 8.80 -6.36
CA ASP A 164 -20.67 7.42 -5.89
C ASP A 164 -19.75 7.10 -4.71
N ARG A 165 -18.50 7.57 -4.75
CA ARG A 165 -17.57 7.39 -3.63
C ARG A 165 -18.06 8.10 -2.36
N VAL A 166 -18.70 9.24 -2.47
CA VAL A 166 -19.32 9.93 -1.34
C VAL A 166 -20.46 9.10 -0.77
N VAL A 167 -21.35 8.59 -1.62
CA VAL A 167 -22.48 7.75 -1.18
C VAL A 167 -21.97 6.43 -0.57
N GLN A 168 -20.95 5.80 -1.17
CA GLN A 168 -20.32 4.59 -0.65
C GLN A 168 -19.64 4.82 0.71
N GLU A 169 -18.98 5.96 0.90
CA GLU A 169 -18.35 6.32 2.17
C GLU A 169 -19.43 6.60 3.25
N ALA A 170 -20.51 7.29 2.90
CA ALA A 170 -21.65 7.51 3.80
C ALA A 170 -22.28 6.16 4.23
N ALA A 171 -22.55 5.27 3.27
CA ALA A 171 -23.04 3.92 3.55
C ALA A 171 -22.07 3.12 4.44
N ARG A 172 -20.74 3.21 4.19
CA ARG A 172 -19.74 2.57 5.04
C ARG A 172 -19.79 3.07 6.49
N GLN A 173 -19.92 4.39 6.69
CA GLN A 173 -20.01 4.99 8.03
C GLN A 173 -21.25 4.53 8.81
N VAL A 174 -22.32 4.20 8.12
CA VAL A 174 -23.55 3.65 8.72
C VAL A 174 -23.42 2.15 9.01
N LEU A 175 -22.79 1.41 8.11
CA LEU A 175 -22.68 -0.05 8.22
C LEU A 175 -21.56 -0.50 9.17
N GLU A 176 -20.41 0.17 9.16
CA GLU A 176 -19.23 -0.24 9.92
C GLU A 176 -19.51 -0.45 11.42
N PRO A 177 -20.25 0.43 12.13
CA PRO A 177 -20.57 0.22 13.55
C PRO A 177 -21.37 -1.04 13.86
N LEU A 178 -22.11 -1.59 12.88
CA LEU A 178 -22.88 -2.82 13.06
C LEU A 178 -22.03 -4.09 13.03
N TRP A 179 -20.94 -4.07 12.26
CA TRP A 179 -20.06 -5.24 12.08
C TRP A 179 -18.78 -5.16 12.90
N GLU A 180 -18.22 -3.96 13.09
CA GLU A 180 -16.94 -3.79 13.78
C GLU A 180 -16.86 -4.51 15.15
N PRO A 181 -17.89 -4.44 16.03
CA PRO A 181 -17.85 -5.13 17.31
C PRO A 181 -17.88 -6.66 17.20
N THR A 182 -18.28 -7.21 16.05
CA THR A 182 -18.48 -8.65 15.87
C THR A 182 -17.36 -9.32 15.07
N PHE A 183 -16.49 -8.54 14.44
CA PHE A 183 -15.36 -9.10 13.74
C PHE A 183 -14.37 -9.74 14.70
N HIS A 184 -13.80 -10.86 14.28
CA HIS A 184 -12.84 -11.60 15.08
C HIS A 184 -11.63 -10.73 15.49
N PRO A 185 -11.11 -10.85 16.73
CA PRO A 185 -9.96 -10.07 17.21
C PRO A 185 -8.70 -10.21 16.34
N SER A 186 -8.46 -11.38 15.76
CA SER A 186 -7.29 -11.66 14.89
C SER A 186 -7.44 -11.16 13.44
N SER A 187 -8.54 -10.44 13.14
CA SER A 187 -8.74 -9.72 11.87
C SER A 187 -8.30 -8.28 12.02
N HIS A 188 -7.29 -7.84 11.25
CA HIS A 188 -6.68 -6.51 11.42
C HIS A 188 -6.87 -5.58 10.22
N GLY A 189 -7.00 -6.11 9.01
CA GLY A 189 -7.08 -5.29 7.80
C GLY A 189 -8.35 -4.48 7.70
N PHE A 190 -8.23 -3.20 7.30
CA PHE A 190 -9.35 -2.30 7.04
C PHE A 190 -10.27 -2.01 8.22
N ARG A 191 -9.80 -2.17 9.44
CA ARG A 191 -10.59 -1.95 10.67
C ARG A 191 -10.10 -0.73 11.46
N PRO A 192 -11.00 0.05 12.08
CA PRO A 192 -10.63 1.13 12.98
C PRO A 192 -9.78 0.63 14.15
N GLY A 193 -8.77 1.41 14.54
CA GLY A 193 -7.88 1.06 15.67
C GLY A 193 -6.96 -0.14 15.42
N ARG A 194 -7.03 -0.80 14.27
CA ARG A 194 -6.16 -1.91 13.85
C ARG A 194 -5.14 -1.45 12.82
N SER A 195 -4.00 -2.12 12.77
CA SER A 195 -2.90 -1.76 11.87
C SER A 195 -2.08 -2.97 11.42
N CYS A 196 -1.19 -2.76 10.46
CA CYS A 196 -0.20 -3.79 10.12
C CYS A 196 0.68 -4.14 11.33
N HIS A 197 0.97 -3.17 12.20
CA HIS A 197 1.77 -3.40 13.41
C HIS A 197 1.04 -4.31 14.39
N SER A 198 -0.25 -4.09 14.63
CA SER A 198 -1.03 -4.96 15.51
C SER A 198 -1.09 -6.41 15.00
N ALA A 199 -1.19 -6.59 13.66
CA ALA A 199 -1.12 -7.91 13.04
C ALA A 199 0.25 -8.59 13.22
N ILE A 200 1.34 -7.85 13.06
CA ILE A 200 2.70 -8.38 13.26
C ILE A 200 2.96 -8.71 14.73
N THR A 201 2.47 -7.89 15.68
CA THR A 201 2.59 -8.13 17.12
C THR A 201 1.87 -9.42 17.53
N GLU A 202 0.64 -9.63 17.04
CA GLU A 202 -0.10 -10.86 17.30
C GLU A 202 0.58 -12.09 16.67
N ALA A 203 1.03 -11.96 15.42
CA ALA A 203 1.80 -13.01 14.75
C ALA A 203 3.07 -13.38 15.52
N LYS A 204 3.78 -12.38 16.06
CA LYS A 204 4.95 -12.57 16.92
C LYS A 204 4.58 -13.37 18.19
N GLY A 205 3.48 -13.00 18.85
CA GLY A 205 2.98 -13.72 20.03
C GLY A 205 2.72 -15.20 19.75
N HIS A 206 2.12 -15.54 18.61
CA HIS A 206 1.91 -16.94 18.25
C HIS A 206 3.23 -17.73 18.11
N LEU A 207 4.28 -17.10 17.56
CA LEU A 207 5.60 -17.74 17.52
C LEU A 207 6.20 -17.87 18.93
N GLU A 208 6.05 -16.87 19.80
CA GLU A 208 6.49 -16.91 21.20
C GLU A 208 5.84 -18.07 21.95
N ASP A 209 4.58 -18.38 21.65
CA ASP A 209 3.82 -19.54 22.16
C ASP A 209 4.27 -20.89 21.55
N GLY A 210 5.29 -20.92 20.70
CA GLY A 210 5.85 -22.14 20.11
C GLY A 210 5.14 -22.65 18.85
N TYR A 211 4.40 -21.81 18.15
CA TYR A 211 3.78 -22.13 16.85
C TYR A 211 4.75 -21.74 15.72
N ASP A 212 5.77 -22.53 15.49
CA ASP A 212 6.92 -22.21 14.62
C ASP A 212 6.72 -22.51 13.13
N TRP A 213 5.54 -22.91 12.71
CA TRP A 213 5.19 -23.15 11.32
C TRP A 213 4.03 -22.26 10.90
N CYS A 214 4.09 -21.76 9.67
CA CYS A 214 3.08 -20.89 9.08
C CYS A 214 2.40 -21.57 7.89
N VAL A 215 1.07 -21.59 7.92
CA VAL A 215 0.23 -21.90 6.77
C VAL A 215 -0.15 -20.57 6.13
N ASP A 216 0.47 -20.27 5.02
CA ASP A 216 0.26 -19.05 4.24
C ASP A 216 -0.84 -19.29 3.21
N LEU A 217 -1.99 -18.63 3.38
CA LEU A 217 -3.14 -18.74 2.51
C LEU A 217 -3.30 -17.46 1.67
N ASP A 218 -3.13 -17.59 0.34
CA ASP A 218 -3.38 -16.52 -0.65
C ASP A 218 -4.68 -16.84 -1.40
N LEU A 219 -5.63 -15.93 -1.37
CA LEU A 219 -6.89 -16.09 -2.10
C LEU A 219 -6.73 -15.63 -3.56
N GLU A 220 -7.14 -16.46 -4.52
CA GLU A 220 -7.05 -16.11 -5.92
C GLU A 220 -8.09 -15.04 -6.26
N LYS A 221 -7.63 -13.86 -6.70
CA LYS A 221 -8.49 -12.77 -7.18
C LYS A 221 -9.70 -12.51 -6.27
N PHE A 222 -9.49 -12.53 -4.95
CA PHE A 222 -10.54 -12.45 -3.94
C PHE A 222 -11.61 -11.40 -4.27
N PHE A 223 -11.20 -10.15 -4.53
CA PHE A 223 -12.14 -9.06 -4.81
C PHE A 223 -12.95 -9.28 -6.10
N ASP A 224 -12.45 -10.02 -7.06
CA ASP A 224 -13.15 -10.30 -8.33
C ASP A 224 -14.11 -11.50 -8.22
N LEU A 225 -14.01 -12.32 -7.15
CA LEU A 225 -14.77 -13.56 -6.98
C LEU A 225 -15.83 -13.53 -5.87
N VAL A 226 -16.00 -12.40 -5.16
CA VAL A 226 -17.01 -12.27 -4.11
C VAL A 226 -18.41 -12.47 -4.68
N CYS A 227 -19.15 -13.46 -4.18
CA CYS A 227 -20.51 -13.73 -4.60
C CYS A 227 -21.49 -12.69 -4.05
N HIS A 228 -22.14 -11.92 -4.95
CA HIS A 228 -23.07 -10.84 -4.59
C HIS A 228 -24.27 -11.35 -3.77
N GLN A 229 -24.82 -12.53 -4.12
CA GLN A 229 -25.98 -13.08 -3.42
C GLN A 229 -25.66 -13.42 -1.96
N ARG A 230 -24.48 -14.03 -1.70
CA ARG A 230 -24.05 -14.35 -0.33
C ARG A 230 -23.77 -13.09 0.48
N LEU A 231 -23.12 -12.12 -0.13
CA LEU A 231 -22.85 -10.83 0.53
C LEU A 231 -24.18 -10.12 0.86
N ALA A 232 -25.14 -10.08 -0.08
CA ALA A 232 -26.45 -9.50 0.14
C ALA A 232 -27.22 -10.22 1.27
N ALA A 233 -27.17 -11.56 1.32
CA ALA A 233 -27.78 -12.33 2.39
C ALA A 233 -27.19 -11.99 3.77
N LYS A 234 -25.85 -11.91 3.87
CA LYS A 234 -25.17 -11.48 5.11
C LYS A 234 -25.51 -10.05 5.53
N LEU A 235 -25.63 -9.13 4.57
CA LEU A 235 -26.06 -7.77 4.86
C LEU A 235 -27.49 -7.72 5.39
N ALA A 236 -28.40 -8.51 4.79
CA ALA A 236 -29.81 -8.57 5.20
C ALA A 236 -30.03 -9.17 6.61
N GLU A 237 -29.05 -9.90 7.17
CA GLU A 237 -29.11 -10.38 8.56
C GLU A 237 -29.13 -9.22 9.58
N ARG A 238 -28.59 -8.06 9.23
CA ARG A 238 -28.44 -6.91 10.16
C ARG A 238 -29.01 -5.61 9.64
N VAL A 239 -29.25 -5.48 8.34
CA VAL A 239 -29.83 -4.31 7.70
C VAL A 239 -31.25 -4.61 7.29
N SER A 240 -32.20 -3.95 7.94
CA SER A 240 -33.65 -4.09 7.63
C SER A 240 -34.12 -3.12 6.52
N ASP A 241 -33.40 -2.02 6.29
CA ASP A 241 -33.78 -1.05 5.24
C ASP A 241 -33.49 -1.60 3.84
N ARG A 242 -34.59 -1.98 3.17
CA ARG A 242 -34.54 -2.53 1.81
C ARG A 242 -33.91 -1.56 0.80
N ARG A 243 -34.09 -0.22 0.97
CA ARG A 243 -33.51 0.79 0.06
C ARG A 243 -31.99 0.75 0.12
N LEU A 244 -31.42 0.63 1.34
CA LEU A 244 -29.97 0.51 1.54
C LEU A 244 -29.42 -0.79 0.94
N LEU A 245 -30.09 -1.91 1.12
CA LEU A 245 -29.69 -3.18 0.51
C LEU A 245 -29.72 -3.12 -1.03
N VAL A 246 -30.77 -2.52 -1.61
CA VAL A 246 -30.88 -2.31 -3.06
C VAL A 246 -29.77 -1.39 -3.57
N LEU A 247 -29.48 -0.29 -2.86
CA LEU A 247 -28.39 0.63 -3.21
C LEU A 247 -27.05 -0.10 -3.26
N ILE A 248 -26.71 -0.87 -2.22
CA ILE A 248 -25.47 -1.68 -2.20
C ILE A 248 -25.45 -2.67 -3.37
N GLY A 249 -26.55 -3.34 -3.63
CA GLY A 249 -26.67 -4.26 -4.78
C GLY A 249 -26.42 -3.57 -6.12
N ARG A 250 -26.93 -2.36 -6.33
CA ARG A 250 -26.67 -1.54 -7.53
C ARG A 250 -25.19 -1.15 -7.63
N MET A 251 -24.57 -0.75 -6.53
CA MET A 251 -23.13 -0.40 -6.49
C MET A 251 -22.23 -1.60 -6.82
N LEU A 252 -22.59 -2.80 -6.36
CA LEU A 252 -21.86 -4.02 -6.68
C LEU A 252 -21.97 -4.41 -8.17
N LYS A 253 -23.11 -4.10 -8.80
CA LYS A 253 -23.41 -4.37 -10.21
C LYS A 253 -23.10 -3.21 -11.14
N ALA A 254 -22.47 -2.13 -10.64
CA ALA A 254 -22.14 -0.97 -11.45
C ALA A 254 -21.27 -1.36 -12.66
N LYS A 255 -21.53 -0.72 -13.81
CA LYS A 255 -20.85 -1.00 -15.07
C LYS A 255 -19.37 -0.66 -14.98
N VAL A 256 -18.48 -1.56 -15.38
CA VAL A 256 -17.04 -1.35 -15.42
C VAL A 256 -16.64 -0.97 -16.84
N ILE A 257 -16.05 0.22 -16.98
CA ILE A 257 -15.55 0.74 -18.25
C ILE A 257 -14.06 0.42 -18.33
N MET A 258 -13.71 -0.42 -19.30
CA MET A 258 -12.34 -0.83 -19.56
C MET A 258 -11.55 0.27 -20.29
N PRO A 259 -10.19 0.27 -20.26
CA PRO A 259 -9.37 1.27 -20.95
C PRO A 259 -9.58 1.34 -22.47
N ASP A 260 -10.05 0.26 -23.09
CA ASP A 260 -10.43 0.16 -24.51
C ASP A 260 -11.86 0.62 -24.81
N GLY A 261 -12.60 1.10 -23.79
CA GLY A 261 -13.98 1.56 -23.90
C GLY A 261 -15.03 0.45 -23.78
N VAL A 262 -14.63 -0.81 -23.65
CA VAL A 262 -15.57 -1.92 -23.46
C VAL A 262 -16.25 -1.81 -22.10
N VAL A 263 -17.57 -1.96 -22.06
CA VAL A 263 -18.37 -1.90 -20.83
C VAL A 263 -18.70 -3.32 -20.39
N ILE A 264 -18.30 -3.67 -19.18
CA ILE A 264 -18.54 -4.99 -18.59
C ILE A 264 -19.45 -4.84 -17.37
N THR A 265 -20.46 -5.69 -17.25
CA THR A 265 -21.26 -5.85 -16.03
C THR A 265 -20.84 -7.15 -15.35
N SER A 266 -20.50 -7.09 -14.07
CA SER A 266 -20.10 -8.27 -13.32
C SER A 266 -21.23 -8.75 -12.41
N GLU A 267 -21.47 -10.06 -12.42
CA GLU A 267 -22.42 -10.73 -11.52
C GLU A 267 -21.77 -11.11 -10.17
N GLN A 268 -20.46 -10.93 -10.07
CA GLN A 268 -19.67 -11.20 -8.87
C GLN A 268 -18.51 -10.24 -8.75
N GLY A 269 -17.96 -10.15 -7.56
CA GLY A 269 -16.82 -9.28 -7.26
C GLY A 269 -17.20 -7.95 -6.61
N VAL A 270 -16.21 -7.36 -5.97
CA VAL A 270 -16.30 -6.04 -5.31
C VAL A 270 -15.22 -5.15 -5.92
N PRO A 271 -15.57 -3.94 -6.40
CA PRO A 271 -14.60 -3.07 -7.08
C PRO A 271 -13.40 -2.71 -6.19
N GLN A 272 -12.18 -3.06 -6.60
CA GLN A 272 -10.98 -2.63 -5.89
C GLN A 272 -10.77 -1.13 -6.06
N GLY A 273 -10.92 -0.36 -4.96
CA GLY A 273 -10.80 1.09 -4.95
C GLY A 273 -12.08 1.83 -4.53
N SER A 274 -13.17 1.12 -4.35
CA SER A 274 -14.40 1.64 -3.74
C SER A 274 -14.24 1.79 -2.22
N PRO A 275 -14.74 2.87 -1.60
CA PRO A 275 -14.72 3.05 -0.15
C PRO A 275 -15.45 1.95 0.66
N LEU A 276 -16.45 1.33 0.06
CA LEU A 276 -17.26 0.29 0.69
C LEU A 276 -16.61 -1.10 0.64
N SER A 277 -15.77 -1.36 -0.37
CA SER A 277 -15.18 -2.68 -0.62
C SER A 277 -14.37 -3.27 0.54
N PRO A 278 -13.59 -2.50 1.31
CA PRO A 278 -12.88 -3.01 2.49
C PRO A 278 -13.80 -3.62 3.54
N LEU A 279 -14.93 -2.97 3.85
CA LEU A 279 -15.91 -3.47 4.79
C LEU A 279 -16.58 -4.74 4.25
N MET A 280 -16.99 -4.74 2.97
CA MET A 280 -17.59 -5.92 2.32
C MET A 280 -16.65 -7.13 2.35
N SER A 281 -15.36 -6.89 2.15
CA SER A 281 -14.30 -7.90 2.25
C SER A 281 -14.27 -8.55 3.65
N ASN A 282 -14.29 -7.74 4.69
CA ASN A 282 -14.30 -8.26 6.07
C ASN A 282 -15.60 -9.00 6.40
N ILE A 283 -16.76 -8.52 5.95
CA ILE A 283 -18.05 -9.21 6.14
C ILE A 283 -18.05 -10.61 5.50
N VAL A 284 -17.45 -10.75 4.31
CA VAL A 284 -17.35 -12.06 3.65
C VAL A 284 -16.40 -13.00 4.38
N LEU A 285 -15.25 -12.49 4.84
CA LEU A 285 -14.19 -13.30 5.45
C LEU A 285 -14.40 -13.55 6.96
N ASP A 286 -15.33 -12.86 7.60
CA ASP A 286 -15.68 -13.06 9.01
C ASP A 286 -16.09 -14.51 9.32
N GLU A 287 -16.78 -15.16 8.39
CA GLU A 287 -17.16 -16.58 8.52
C GLU A 287 -15.92 -17.50 8.54
N LEU A 288 -14.86 -17.15 7.81
CA LEU A 288 -13.59 -17.86 7.88
C LEU A 288 -12.92 -17.67 9.24
N ASP A 289 -12.89 -16.43 9.72
CA ASP A 289 -12.22 -16.09 10.96
C ASP A 289 -12.82 -16.87 12.15
N TRP A 290 -14.15 -16.86 12.28
CA TRP A 290 -14.86 -17.59 13.34
C TRP A 290 -14.78 -19.11 13.16
N GLU A 291 -14.71 -19.61 11.93
CA GLU A 291 -14.49 -21.04 11.71
C GLU A 291 -13.08 -21.48 12.11
N LEU A 292 -12.07 -20.65 11.87
CA LEU A 292 -10.70 -20.90 12.31
C LEU A 292 -10.61 -20.91 13.83
N ASP A 293 -11.25 -19.97 14.50
CA ASP A 293 -11.32 -19.91 15.98
C ASP A 293 -12.05 -21.13 16.56
N ARG A 294 -13.20 -21.48 16.00
CA ARG A 294 -13.99 -22.68 16.41
C ARG A 294 -13.17 -23.97 16.31
N ARG A 295 -12.25 -24.06 15.33
CA ARG A 295 -11.32 -25.20 15.19
C ARG A 295 -10.10 -25.09 16.10
N GLY A 296 -9.96 -24.01 16.87
CA GLY A 296 -8.82 -23.77 17.76
C GLY A 296 -7.53 -23.42 17.01
N HIS A 297 -7.61 -22.88 15.79
CA HIS A 297 -6.45 -22.46 15.04
C HIS A 297 -5.98 -21.06 15.47
N ARG A 298 -4.68 -20.92 15.67
CA ARG A 298 -4.03 -19.61 15.83
C ARG A 298 -3.82 -18.99 14.46
N PHE A 299 -4.33 -17.79 14.25
CA PHE A 299 -4.21 -17.12 12.95
C PHE A 299 -4.14 -15.61 13.09
N VAL A 300 -3.71 -14.95 12.06
CA VAL A 300 -3.77 -13.51 11.88
C VAL A 300 -4.19 -13.22 10.44
N ARG A 301 -5.21 -12.42 10.26
CA ARG A 301 -5.68 -12.01 8.94
C ARG A 301 -5.55 -10.50 8.74
N TYR A 302 -5.01 -10.11 7.61
CA TYR A 302 -4.99 -8.71 7.15
C TYR A 302 -5.59 -8.61 5.75
N ALA A 303 -6.86 -8.18 5.66
CA ALA A 303 -7.67 -8.22 4.44
C ALA A 303 -7.78 -9.66 3.90
N ASP A 304 -7.30 -9.93 2.68
CA ASP A 304 -7.26 -11.22 2.03
C ASP A 304 -6.01 -12.07 2.35
N ASP A 305 -5.02 -11.51 3.05
CA ASP A 305 -3.77 -12.20 3.45
C ASP A 305 -3.96 -12.85 4.84
N ALA A 306 -4.08 -14.18 4.89
CA ALA A 306 -4.29 -14.93 6.12
C ALA A 306 -3.09 -15.84 6.42
N LYS A 307 -2.58 -15.75 7.66
CA LYS A 307 -1.49 -16.58 8.18
C LYS A 307 -1.99 -17.39 9.36
N LEU A 308 -1.94 -18.72 9.26
CA LEU A 308 -2.25 -19.60 10.37
C LEU A 308 -0.95 -20.17 10.95
N TYR A 309 -0.89 -20.28 12.25
CA TYR A 309 0.30 -20.73 12.98
C TYR A 309 0.07 -22.10 13.60
N VAL A 310 1.02 -23.01 13.38
CA VAL A 310 0.95 -24.40 13.82
C VAL A 310 2.29 -24.85 14.39
N ARG A 311 2.28 -25.94 15.19
CA ARG A 311 3.49 -26.43 15.87
C ARG A 311 4.38 -27.30 14.98
N SER A 312 3.85 -27.87 13.90
CA SER A 312 4.63 -28.76 13.01
C SER A 312 4.19 -28.64 11.56
N GLU A 313 5.09 -28.95 10.64
CA GLU A 313 4.80 -28.98 9.21
C GLU A 313 3.66 -29.95 8.86
N ARG A 314 3.66 -31.14 9.48
CA ARG A 314 2.60 -32.13 9.28
C ARG A 314 1.21 -31.59 9.69
N ALA A 315 1.14 -30.87 10.80
CA ALA A 315 -0.10 -30.19 11.21
C ALA A 315 -0.49 -29.11 10.20
N GLY A 316 0.48 -28.32 9.73
CA GLY A 316 0.25 -27.28 8.71
C GLY A 316 -0.31 -27.85 7.41
N ARG A 317 0.23 -28.93 6.90
CA ARG A 317 -0.29 -29.59 5.69
C ARG A 317 -1.75 -30.05 5.85
N ARG A 318 -2.11 -30.63 7.01
CA ARG A 318 -3.51 -31.02 7.29
C ARG A 318 -4.44 -29.79 7.39
N VAL A 319 -3.99 -28.74 8.07
CA VAL A 319 -4.74 -27.49 8.19
C VAL A 319 -4.94 -26.86 6.82
N MET A 320 -3.90 -26.79 5.99
CA MET A 320 -3.99 -26.27 4.62
C MET A 320 -5.11 -26.97 3.85
N VAL A 321 -5.13 -28.30 3.79
CA VAL A 321 -6.14 -29.08 3.07
C VAL A 321 -7.55 -28.80 3.62
N SER A 322 -7.72 -28.84 4.94
CA SER A 322 -9.04 -28.70 5.56
C SER A 322 -9.62 -27.29 5.43
N VAL A 323 -8.76 -26.25 5.52
CA VAL A 323 -9.16 -24.86 5.39
C VAL A 323 -9.42 -24.49 3.93
N THR A 324 -8.60 -24.97 2.99
CA THR A 324 -8.85 -24.84 1.55
C THR A 324 -10.23 -25.42 1.19
N ALA A 325 -10.53 -26.63 1.64
CA ALA A 325 -11.83 -27.25 1.38
C ALA A 325 -13.01 -26.42 1.97
N PHE A 326 -12.84 -25.80 3.12
CA PHE A 326 -13.84 -24.90 3.69
C PHE A 326 -14.03 -23.65 2.84
N ILE A 327 -12.94 -22.97 2.46
CA ILE A 327 -12.95 -21.76 1.64
C ILE A 327 -13.68 -22.03 0.30
N GLU A 328 -13.35 -23.13 -0.36
CA GLU A 328 -13.93 -23.45 -1.67
C GLU A 328 -15.38 -23.89 -1.59
N ARG A 329 -15.71 -24.78 -0.66
CA ARG A 329 -17.08 -25.32 -0.54
C ARG A 329 -18.05 -24.34 0.10
N ARG A 330 -17.62 -23.68 1.19
CA ARG A 330 -18.48 -22.82 1.99
C ARG A 330 -18.48 -21.38 1.51
N LEU A 331 -17.30 -20.78 1.28
CA LEU A 331 -17.20 -19.37 0.88
C LEU A 331 -17.30 -19.17 -0.63
N ARG A 332 -17.17 -20.23 -1.43
CA ARG A 332 -17.15 -20.17 -2.89
C ARG A 332 -16.01 -19.30 -3.43
N LEU A 333 -14.90 -19.25 -2.70
CA LEU A 333 -13.66 -18.57 -3.07
C LEU A 333 -12.61 -19.61 -3.49
N LYS A 334 -11.59 -19.18 -4.22
CA LYS A 334 -10.49 -20.06 -4.64
C LYS A 334 -9.21 -19.72 -3.87
N VAL A 335 -8.49 -20.77 -3.45
CA VAL A 335 -7.14 -20.64 -2.89
C VAL A 335 -6.12 -20.71 -4.03
N ASN A 336 -5.16 -19.80 -4.02
CA ASN A 336 -4.05 -19.80 -4.96
C ASN A 336 -2.98 -20.80 -4.53
N GLU A 337 -3.03 -22.02 -5.06
CA GLU A 337 -2.11 -23.11 -4.70
C GLU A 337 -0.64 -22.74 -4.97
N ALA A 338 -0.36 -22.01 -6.06
CA ALA A 338 1.01 -21.64 -6.43
C ALA A 338 1.67 -20.67 -5.43
N LYS A 339 0.88 -19.90 -4.69
CA LYS A 339 1.38 -18.93 -3.71
C LYS A 339 1.19 -19.40 -2.27
N SER A 340 0.16 -20.19 -2.01
CA SER A 340 -0.09 -20.74 -0.68
C SER A 340 0.94 -21.80 -0.34
N ALA A 341 1.43 -21.81 0.90
CA ALA A 341 2.45 -22.76 1.32
C ALA A 341 2.45 -22.98 2.83
N VAL A 342 2.96 -24.13 3.23
CA VAL A 342 3.34 -24.42 4.61
C VAL A 342 4.85 -24.29 4.73
N ALA A 343 5.32 -23.34 5.53
CA ALA A 343 6.75 -23.05 5.65
C ALA A 343 7.07 -22.44 7.02
N ARG A 344 8.37 -22.23 7.28
CA ARG A 344 8.80 -21.42 8.42
C ARG A 344 8.42 -19.96 8.21
N PRO A 345 8.04 -19.19 9.24
CA PRO A 345 7.66 -17.77 9.11
C PRO A 345 8.78 -16.87 8.55
N GLU A 346 10.06 -17.25 8.77
CA GLU A 346 11.21 -16.56 8.19
C GLU A 346 11.30 -16.67 6.66
N ASP A 347 10.71 -17.70 6.07
CA ASP A 347 10.68 -17.92 4.63
C ASP A 347 9.47 -17.23 3.96
N ARG A 348 8.55 -16.74 4.76
CA ARG A 348 7.31 -16.12 4.27
C ARG A 348 7.29 -14.63 4.53
N HIS A 349 6.68 -13.93 3.61
CA HIS A 349 6.49 -12.49 3.67
C HIS A 349 5.10 -12.18 4.23
N PHE A 350 5.03 -11.36 5.27
CA PHE A 350 3.78 -10.84 5.81
C PHE A 350 3.87 -9.33 6.03
N LEU A 351 3.05 -8.55 5.32
CA LEU A 351 2.95 -7.08 5.44
C LEU A 351 4.29 -6.31 5.34
N GLY A 352 5.25 -6.85 4.60
CA GLY A 352 6.57 -6.25 4.46
C GLY A 352 7.63 -6.78 5.43
N PHE A 353 7.24 -7.66 6.35
CA PHE A 353 8.09 -8.24 7.38
C PHE A 353 8.27 -9.75 7.20
N ARG A 354 9.19 -10.32 7.96
CA ARG A 354 9.36 -11.74 8.24
C ARG A 354 9.54 -11.90 9.73
N LEU A 355 9.07 -13.01 10.27
CA LEU A 355 9.26 -13.35 11.67
C LEU A 355 10.24 -14.52 11.76
N ARG A 356 11.18 -14.46 12.69
CA ARG A 356 12.16 -15.52 12.90
C ARG A 356 12.35 -15.77 14.40
N ARG A 357 12.41 -17.03 14.79
CA ARG A 357 12.92 -17.39 16.11
C ARG A 357 14.44 -17.42 16.06
N ASP A 358 15.11 -16.65 16.88
CA ASP A 358 16.57 -16.71 17.01
C ASP A 358 16.97 -18.08 17.64
N PRO A 359 17.79 -18.88 16.97
CA PRO A 359 18.19 -20.18 17.48
C PRO A 359 19.02 -20.14 18.77
N GLN A 360 19.69 -19.01 19.04
CA GLN A 360 20.58 -18.86 20.20
C GLN A 360 19.82 -18.39 21.44
N THR A 361 18.96 -17.39 21.27
CA THR A 361 18.24 -16.75 22.38
C THR A 361 16.83 -17.28 22.56
N GLY A 362 16.26 -17.96 21.56
CA GLY A 362 14.85 -18.36 21.52
C GLY A 362 13.86 -17.21 21.29
N ASN A 363 14.34 -15.97 21.24
CA ASN A 363 13.47 -14.80 21.06
C ASN A 363 12.92 -14.72 19.63
N VAL A 364 11.71 -14.19 19.49
CA VAL A 364 11.13 -13.96 18.18
C VAL A 364 11.47 -12.56 17.68
N GLU A 365 12.13 -12.52 16.53
CA GLU A 365 12.60 -11.32 15.87
C GLU A 365 11.67 -10.91 14.73
N VAL A 366 11.44 -9.61 14.61
CA VAL A 366 10.75 -8.98 13.49
C VAL A 366 11.80 -8.45 12.51
N LEU A 367 11.85 -9.01 11.30
CA LEU A 367 12.83 -8.68 10.27
C LEU A 367 12.14 -8.06 9.05
N LEU A 368 12.86 -7.24 8.29
CA LEU A 368 12.40 -6.77 6.99
C LEU A 368 12.38 -7.91 5.97
N SER A 369 11.34 -7.98 5.16
CA SER A 369 11.34 -8.90 4.02
C SER A 369 12.39 -8.47 2.98
N GLU A 370 12.92 -9.41 2.20
CA GLU A 370 13.89 -9.11 1.14
C GLU A 370 13.30 -8.18 0.06
N ARG A 371 11.99 -8.27 -0.15
CA ARG A 371 11.25 -7.35 -1.02
C ARG A 371 11.28 -5.93 -0.47
N THR A 372 11.03 -5.74 0.82
CA THR A 372 11.08 -4.43 1.48
C THR A 372 12.47 -3.81 1.38
N LYS A 373 13.52 -4.59 1.62
CA LYS A 373 14.92 -4.15 1.49
C LYS A 373 15.23 -3.68 0.07
N ARG A 374 14.83 -4.46 -0.95
CA ARG A 374 15.01 -4.11 -2.36
C ARG A 374 14.25 -2.84 -2.74
N ASN A 375 13.00 -2.71 -2.30
CA ASN A 375 12.17 -1.53 -2.55
C ASN A 375 12.77 -0.27 -1.91
N ALA A 376 13.29 -0.36 -0.68
CA ALA A 376 13.97 0.76 -0.02
C ALA A 376 15.21 1.20 -0.81
N MET A 377 16.03 0.25 -1.27
CA MET A 377 17.20 0.56 -2.10
C MET A 377 16.82 1.18 -3.44
N GLN A 378 15.73 0.72 -4.05
CA GLN A 378 15.20 1.29 -5.28
C GLN A 378 14.70 2.72 -5.05
N LYS A 379 13.94 2.96 -3.97
CA LYS A 379 13.45 4.31 -3.63
C LYS A 379 14.57 5.30 -3.36
N VAL A 380 15.63 4.87 -2.69
CA VAL A 380 16.86 5.69 -2.54
C VAL A 380 17.44 6.07 -3.90
N ARG A 381 17.44 5.17 -4.90
CA ARG A 381 17.90 5.48 -6.27
C ARG A 381 17.03 6.51 -6.95
N GLU A 382 15.71 6.39 -6.84
CA GLU A 382 14.73 7.32 -7.41
C GLU A 382 14.87 8.73 -6.82
N LEU A 383 15.00 8.83 -5.48
CA LEU A 383 15.18 10.09 -4.78
C LEU A 383 16.55 10.74 -4.99
N THR A 384 17.52 10.01 -5.54
CA THR A 384 18.88 10.47 -5.79
C THR A 384 19.31 10.22 -7.23
N PRO A 385 18.61 10.73 -8.25
CA PRO A 385 18.97 10.50 -9.64
C PRO A 385 20.35 11.09 -9.92
N ARG A 386 21.12 10.44 -10.80
CA ARG A 386 22.47 10.91 -11.18
C ARG A 386 22.46 12.28 -11.85
N THR A 387 21.32 12.68 -12.39
CA THR A 387 21.09 13.97 -13.08
C THR A 387 20.55 15.05 -12.14
N TRP A 388 20.57 14.83 -10.81
CA TRP A 388 20.07 15.81 -9.85
C TRP A 388 20.62 17.20 -10.11
N GLY A 389 19.76 18.15 -10.50
CA GLY A 389 20.11 19.52 -10.88
C GLY A 389 19.86 20.57 -9.79
N SER A 390 19.09 20.22 -8.75
CA SER A 390 18.76 21.10 -7.64
C SER A 390 19.80 21.07 -6.52
N SER A 391 19.63 21.89 -5.48
CA SER A 391 20.53 21.95 -4.34
C SER A 391 20.58 20.64 -3.55
N LEU A 392 21.71 20.37 -2.89
CA LEU A 392 21.85 19.23 -1.99
C LEU A 392 20.82 19.30 -0.85
N PHE A 393 20.49 20.51 -0.38
CA PHE A 393 19.49 20.72 0.67
C PHE A 393 18.10 20.22 0.24
N ALA A 394 17.66 20.56 -0.97
CA ALA A 394 16.39 20.07 -1.53
C ALA A 394 16.36 18.54 -1.64
N CYS A 395 17.49 17.92 -2.05
CA CYS A 395 17.62 16.47 -2.09
C CYS A 395 17.48 15.85 -0.69
N ILE A 396 18.17 16.40 0.31
CA ILE A 396 18.11 15.93 1.71
C ILE A 396 16.69 16.09 2.27
N ALA A 397 16.00 17.18 1.97
CA ALA A 397 14.62 17.40 2.43
C ALA A 397 13.65 16.33 1.91
N GLN A 398 13.73 16.00 0.61
CA GLN A 398 12.91 14.92 0.01
C GLN A 398 13.25 13.55 0.61
N ILE A 399 14.53 13.25 0.79
CA ILE A 399 14.98 12.01 1.42
C ILE A 399 14.46 11.91 2.85
N ASN A 400 14.57 12.95 3.64
CA ASN A 400 14.11 12.97 5.02
C ASN A 400 12.59 12.78 5.15
N ALA A 401 11.82 13.37 4.24
CA ALA A 401 10.37 13.16 4.20
C ALA A 401 10.04 11.68 3.98
N TRP A 402 10.74 11.03 3.03
CA TRP A 402 10.57 9.61 2.79
C TRP A 402 11.08 8.75 3.97
N LEU A 403 12.27 9.05 4.52
CA LEU A 403 12.84 8.28 5.64
C LEU A 403 11.94 8.28 6.87
N ARG A 404 11.33 9.43 7.21
CA ARG A 404 10.37 9.50 8.32
C ARG A 404 9.17 8.59 8.10
N GLY A 405 8.54 8.66 6.93
CA GLY A 405 7.39 7.81 6.60
C GLY A 405 7.75 6.33 6.54
N TRP A 406 8.88 6.01 5.91
CA TRP A 406 9.35 4.63 5.80
C TRP A 406 9.69 4.04 7.18
N TYR A 407 10.42 4.78 8.01
CA TYR A 407 10.78 4.33 9.35
C TYR A 407 9.57 4.29 10.29
N GLY A 408 8.62 5.23 10.16
CA GLY A 408 7.37 5.20 10.92
C GLY A 408 6.57 3.90 10.72
N PHE A 409 6.68 3.29 9.53
CA PHE A 409 6.05 1.99 9.25
C PHE A 409 6.96 0.80 9.58
N PHE A 410 8.24 0.83 9.18
CA PHE A 410 9.14 -0.31 9.31
C PHE A 410 9.99 -0.30 10.59
N GLY A 411 9.84 0.71 11.46
CA GLY A 411 10.66 0.90 12.66
C GLY A 411 10.43 -0.10 13.78
N ILE A 412 9.41 -0.98 13.69
CA ILE A 412 9.14 -2.05 14.66
C ILE A 412 10.10 -3.25 14.55
N VAL A 413 11.06 -3.20 13.63
CA VAL A 413 12.04 -4.28 13.45
C VAL A 413 12.94 -4.45 14.67
N SER A 414 13.38 -5.68 14.90
CA SER A 414 14.29 -6.03 15.99
C SER A 414 15.72 -5.55 15.70
N GLU A 415 16.56 -5.50 16.73
CA GLU A 415 17.99 -5.17 16.63
C GLU A 415 18.75 -6.03 15.63
N ALA A 416 18.33 -7.29 15.43
CA ALA A 416 18.88 -8.18 14.42
C ALA A 416 18.86 -7.60 12.99
N GLU A 417 17.95 -6.67 12.70
CA GLU A 417 17.84 -6.01 11.38
C GLU A 417 18.75 -4.77 11.23
N MET A 418 19.50 -4.40 12.27
CA MET A 418 20.38 -3.22 12.26
C MET A 418 21.37 -3.23 11.09
N GLN A 419 21.87 -4.39 10.71
CA GLN A 419 22.78 -4.51 9.56
C GLN A 419 22.11 -4.09 8.24
N ALA A 420 20.83 -4.40 8.04
CA ALA A 420 20.10 -3.99 6.84
C ALA A 420 19.87 -2.47 6.84
N LEU A 421 19.52 -1.87 7.97
CA LEU A 421 19.40 -0.41 8.11
C LEU A 421 20.73 0.28 7.79
N ARG A 422 21.85 -0.23 8.31
CA ARG A 422 23.21 0.26 7.99
C ARG A 422 23.53 0.18 6.49
N LYS A 423 23.11 -0.90 5.81
CA LYS A 423 23.30 -1.05 4.36
C LYS A 423 22.50 -0.01 3.57
N ILE A 424 21.27 0.29 3.96
CA ILE A 424 20.44 1.31 3.31
C ILE A 424 21.09 2.69 3.51
N ASP A 425 21.50 3.04 4.73
CA ASP A 425 22.18 4.29 5.05
C ASP A 425 23.52 4.45 4.29
N ALA A 426 24.30 3.38 4.17
CA ALA A 426 25.55 3.38 3.41
C ALA A 426 25.30 3.61 1.91
N HIS A 427 24.27 2.97 1.34
CA HIS A 427 23.89 3.19 -0.04
C HIS A 427 23.45 4.64 -0.28
N LEU A 428 22.62 5.17 0.60
CA LEU A 428 22.18 6.56 0.56
C LEU A 428 23.36 7.55 0.57
N ARG A 429 24.30 7.38 1.52
CA ARG A 429 25.51 8.22 1.57
C ARG A 429 26.32 8.16 0.28
N ARG A 430 26.55 6.97 -0.25
CA ARG A 430 27.28 6.81 -1.51
C ARG A 430 26.60 7.55 -2.66
N ARG A 431 25.26 7.51 -2.74
CA ARG A 431 24.48 8.25 -3.74
C ARG A 431 24.66 9.76 -3.59
N LEU A 432 24.54 10.29 -2.39
CA LEU A 432 24.72 11.72 -2.09
C LEU A 432 26.16 12.19 -2.38
N ARG A 433 27.17 11.37 -2.04
CA ARG A 433 28.57 11.66 -2.42
C ARG A 433 28.74 11.80 -3.92
N ALA A 434 28.16 10.90 -4.70
CA ALA A 434 28.23 10.97 -6.17
C ALA A 434 27.57 12.26 -6.71
N ILE A 435 26.46 12.71 -6.12
CA ILE A 435 25.80 13.98 -6.46
C ILE A 435 26.72 15.16 -6.13
N ILE A 436 27.34 15.18 -4.93
CA ILE A 436 28.27 16.24 -4.51
C ILE A 436 29.48 16.31 -5.44
N LEU A 437 30.09 15.18 -5.76
CA LEU A 437 31.23 15.14 -6.69
C LEU A 437 30.86 15.66 -8.06
N ARG A 438 29.65 15.36 -8.54
CA ARG A 438 29.13 15.91 -9.79
C ARG A 438 28.93 17.43 -9.72
N HIS A 439 28.40 17.96 -8.60
CA HIS A 439 28.26 19.41 -8.41
C HIS A 439 29.62 20.11 -8.35
N TRP A 440 30.65 19.47 -7.81
CA TRP A 440 32.01 20.02 -7.80
C TRP A 440 32.69 19.97 -9.17
N LYS A 441 32.20 19.16 -10.10
CA LYS A 441 32.55 19.02 -11.52
C LYS A 441 34.03 18.71 -11.78
N ARG A 442 34.95 19.66 -11.48
CA ARG A 442 36.37 19.58 -11.83
C ARG A 442 37.16 18.87 -10.73
N ARG A 443 38.11 17.98 -11.09
CA ARG A 443 38.94 17.25 -10.13
C ARG A 443 39.70 18.17 -9.18
N ARG A 444 40.25 19.30 -9.68
CA ARG A 444 40.88 20.32 -8.82
C ARG A 444 39.92 20.87 -7.76
N THR A 445 38.66 21.11 -8.12
CA THR A 445 37.63 21.58 -7.18
C THR A 445 37.30 20.50 -6.16
N ILE A 446 37.23 19.23 -6.57
CA ILE A 446 37.01 18.10 -5.67
C ILE A 446 38.14 18.03 -4.62
N VAL A 447 39.40 18.03 -5.07
CA VAL A 447 40.57 18.02 -4.17
C VAL A 447 40.50 19.18 -3.21
N ARG A 448 40.35 20.43 -3.70
CA ARG A 448 40.25 21.63 -2.87
C ARG A 448 39.15 21.52 -1.80
N ASN A 449 37.99 21.00 -2.15
CA ASN A 449 36.90 20.84 -1.21
C ASN A 449 37.16 19.71 -0.20
N LEU A 450 37.80 18.63 -0.59
CA LEU A 450 38.21 17.55 0.32
C LEU A 450 39.25 18.04 1.32
N LEU A 451 40.23 18.89 0.89
CA LEU A 451 41.19 19.51 1.79
C LEU A 451 40.50 20.37 2.85
N LYS A 452 39.51 21.18 2.46
CA LYS A 452 38.68 21.95 3.42
C LYS A 452 37.94 21.08 4.44
N LEU A 453 37.72 19.79 4.10
CA LEU A 453 37.09 18.80 4.96
C LEU A 453 38.11 17.96 5.77
N GLY A 454 39.38 18.38 5.80
CA GLY A 454 40.45 17.76 6.58
C GLY A 454 41.10 16.51 5.96
N VAL A 455 40.92 16.30 4.66
CA VAL A 455 41.61 15.22 3.93
C VAL A 455 43.06 15.66 3.64
N ARG A 456 44.06 14.80 3.79
CA ARG A 456 45.45 15.07 3.46
C ARG A 456 45.64 15.29 1.95
N TRP A 457 46.46 16.28 1.56
CA TRP A 457 46.66 16.69 0.18
C TRP A 457 47.12 15.54 -0.73
N GLU A 458 48.17 14.83 -0.34
CA GLU A 458 48.77 13.73 -1.11
C GLU A 458 47.74 12.62 -1.41
N SER A 459 46.98 12.24 -0.37
CA SER A 459 45.94 11.20 -0.51
C SER A 459 44.78 11.66 -1.40
N ALA A 460 44.35 12.92 -1.23
CA ALA A 460 43.28 13.51 -2.04
C ALA A 460 43.69 13.59 -3.51
N TRP A 461 44.90 14.11 -3.77
CA TRP A 461 45.43 14.24 -5.12
C TRP A 461 45.55 12.86 -5.80
N ARG A 462 46.28 11.92 -5.18
CA ARG A 462 46.48 10.59 -5.70
C ARG A 462 45.17 9.90 -6.06
N GLN A 463 44.23 9.76 -5.11
CA GLN A 463 43.01 8.98 -5.33
C GLN A 463 42.01 9.64 -6.30
N ILE A 464 41.98 10.97 -6.38
CA ILE A 464 41.08 11.69 -7.31
C ILE A 464 41.63 11.71 -8.74
N TYR A 465 42.96 11.76 -8.92
CA TYR A 465 43.59 11.78 -10.25
C TYR A 465 43.98 10.41 -10.76
N GLU A 466 44.05 9.39 -9.91
CA GLU A 466 44.38 8.03 -10.25
C GLU A 466 43.32 7.41 -11.17
N GLY A 467 43.66 7.23 -12.45
CA GLY A 467 42.80 6.64 -13.46
C GLY A 467 41.56 7.48 -13.87
N ARG A 468 40.83 6.99 -14.87
CA ARG A 468 39.57 7.59 -15.35
C ARG A 468 38.38 7.03 -14.54
N LYS A 469 38.11 7.58 -13.36
CA LYS A 469 37.02 7.12 -12.51
C LYS A 469 35.77 8.01 -12.69
N SER A 470 34.62 7.37 -12.82
CA SER A 470 33.32 8.06 -12.78
C SER A 470 33.05 8.63 -11.37
N TRP A 471 32.13 9.60 -11.26
CA TRP A 471 31.72 10.14 -9.96
C TRP A 471 31.20 9.05 -9.02
N TRP A 472 30.58 8.02 -9.57
CA TRP A 472 30.11 6.86 -8.81
C TRP A 472 31.28 6.02 -8.26
N ALA A 473 32.31 5.80 -9.04
CA ALA A 473 33.51 5.08 -8.57
C ALA A 473 34.25 5.90 -7.51
N LEU A 474 34.44 7.21 -7.75
CA LEU A 474 35.07 8.11 -6.79
C LEU A 474 34.30 8.26 -5.48
N SER A 475 32.96 8.14 -5.49
CA SER A 475 32.11 8.28 -4.29
C SER A 475 32.37 7.23 -3.22
N HIS A 476 33.17 6.20 -3.50
CA HIS A 476 33.53 5.14 -2.57
C HIS A 476 35.04 5.03 -2.32
N THR A 477 35.79 6.04 -2.68
CA THR A 477 37.21 6.11 -2.33
C THR A 477 37.39 6.54 -0.86
N PRO A 478 38.43 6.04 -0.16
CA PRO A 478 38.68 6.38 1.24
C PRO A 478 38.71 7.88 1.52
N VAL A 479 39.30 8.68 0.62
CA VAL A 479 39.38 10.15 0.78
C VAL A 479 38.01 10.82 0.70
N VAL A 480 37.13 10.35 -0.17
CA VAL A 480 35.75 10.85 -0.26
C VAL A 480 34.91 10.35 0.90
N ASP A 481 35.11 9.12 1.34
CA ASP A 481 34.46 8.55 2.51
C ASP A 481 34.84 9.33 3.78
N TYR A 482 36.10 9.68 3.96
CA TYR A 482 36.59 10.45 5.08
C TYR A 482 36.07 11.89 5.06
N GLY A 483 36.19 12.60 3.95
CA GLY A 483 35.75 14.00 3.82
C GLY A 483 34.23 14.16 3.92
N LEU A 484 33.49 13.25 3.29
CA LEU A 484 32.02 13.25 3.27
C LEU A 484 31.46 12.12 4.18
N ARG A 485 31.92 12.10 5.44
CA ARG A 485 31.47 11.15 6.48
C ARG A 485 30.07 11.50 7.03
N ASN A 486 29.51 10.65 7.89
CA ASN A 486 28.19 10.85 8.49
C ASN A 486 28.00 12.26 9.08
N ALA A 487 28.98 12.77 9.82
CA ALA A 487 28.93 14.10 10.44
C ALA A 487 28.73 15.23 9.41
N TYR A 488 29.27 15.08 8.19
CA TYR A 488 29.07 16.05 7.10
C TYR A 488 27.60 16.16 6.70
N PHE A 489 26.93 15.03 6.57
CA PHE A 489 25.52 14.96 6.19
C PHE A 489 24.59 15.29 7.37
N ALA A 490 24.91 14.85 8.58
CA ALA A 490 24.17 15.17 9.80
C ALA A 490 24.12 16.69 10.05
N LYS A 491 25.26 17.41 9.88
CA LYS A 491 25.31 18.89 9.94
C LYS A 491 24.41 19.57 8.91
N ARG A 492 24.02 18.88 7.83
CA ARG A 492 23.10 19.35 6.79
C ARG A 492 21.67 18.82 6.96
N GLY A 493 21.40 18.23 8.11
CA GLY A 493 20.06 17.76 8.50
C GLY A 493 19.65 16.42 7.92
N LEU A 494 20.58 15.61 7.32
CA LEU A 494 20.24 14.26 6.86
C LEU A 494 19.94 13.35 8.05
N LEU A 495 18.81 12.67 7.99
CA LEU A 495 18.46 11.61 8.92
C LEU A 495 19.09 10.28 8.48
N PHE A 496 19.42 9.43 9.47
CA PHE A 496 19.87 8.06 9.24
C PHE A 496 18.91 7.07 9.91
N LEU A 497 18.65 5.96 9.25
CA LEU A 497 17.74 4.92 9.77
C LEU A 497 18.26 4.32 11.07
N VAL A 498 19.59 4.15 11.17
CA VAL A 498 20.25 3.66 12.39
C VAL A 498 20.01 4.61 13.57
N ASP A 499 20.15 5.92 13.35
CA ASP A 499 19.93 6.92 14.42
C ASP A 499 18.45 6.99 14.82
N LEU A 500 17.53 6.86 13.85
CA LEU A 500 16.09 6.80 14.12
C LEU A 500 15.76 5.56 14.97
N HIS A 501 16.34 4.40 14.64
CA HIS A 501 16.13 3.16 15.39
C HIS A 501 16.65 3.25 16.83
N HIS A 502 17.88 3.72 17.03
CA HIS A 502 18.41 3.94 18.38
C HIS A 502 17.60 4.93 19.21
N ARG A 503 17.04 5.98 18.60
CA ARG A 503 16.16 6.93 19.29
C ARG A 503 14.85 6.28 19.72
N ALA A 504 14.21 5.52 18.82
CA ALA A 504 12.98 4.81 19.13
C ALA A 504 13.16 3.78 20.25
N GLN A 505 14.24 3.00 20.21
CA GLN A 505 14.56 2.04 21.27
C GLN A 505 14.78 2.73 22.63
N ARG A 506 15.46 3.88 22.67
CA ARG A 506 15.62 4.66 23.91
C ARG A 506 14.30 5.20 24.45
N GLN A 507 13.37 5.60 23.57
CA GLN A 507 12.05 6.07 24.01
C GLN A 507 11.21 4.94 24.60
N ILE A 508 11.31 3.72 24.04
CA ILE A 508 10.63 2.53 24.58
C ILE A 508 11.23 2.12 25.94
N ALA A 509 12.55 2.25 26.10
CA ALA A 509 13.26 1.88 27.34
C ALA A 509 13.19 2.98 28.42
N ALA A 510 12.75 4.18 28.09
CA ALA A 510 12.60 5.27 29.07
C ALA A 510 11.35 5.01 29.94
N PRO A 511 11.44 5.21 31.27
CA PRO A 511 10.26 5.13 32.13
C PRO A 511 9.22 6.17 31.67
N PRO A 512 7.91 5.88 31.82
CA PRO A 512 6.86 6.83 31.47
C PRO A 512 7.10 8.16 32.18
N SER A 513 6.94 9.26 31.45
CA SER A 513 7.17 10.59 32.03
C SER A 513 6.21 10.82 33.21
N PRO A 514 6.61 11.50 34.30
CA PRO A 514 5.74 11.73 35.46
C PRO A 514 4.40 12.41 35.15
N GLN A 515 4.28 13.05 34.00
CA GLN A 515 3.04 13.69 33.54
C GLN A 515 1.96 12.71 33.04
N MET A 516 2.30 11.45 32.72
CA MET A 516 1.29 10.43 32.34
C MET A 516 0.66 9.70 33.54
N VAL A 517 1.22 9.81 34.73
CA VAL A 517 0.74 9.13 35.95
C VAL A 517 -0.36 9.93 36.67
N LEU A 518 -0.65 11.15 36.25
CA LEU A 518 -1.66 12.02 36.88
C LEU A 518 -3.08 11.88 36.31
N TRP A 519 -3.33 10.95 35.38
CA TRP A 519 -4.63 10.78 34.69
C TRP A 519 -5.11 9.33 34.60
N GLU A 520 -4.66 8.41 35.46
CA GLU A 520 -5.29 7.12 35.71
C GLU A 520 -6.27 7.17 36.89
#